data_ebab747807fa602a16f7c1303fa2a67a
#
_entry.id   ebab747807fa602a16f7c1303fa2a67a
#
_cell.length_a   1.000
_cell.length_b   1.000
_cell.length_c   1.000
_cell.angle_alpha   90.00
_cell.angle_beta   90.00
_cell.angle_gamma   90.00
#
_symmetry.space_group_name_H-M   'P 1'
#
loop_
_entity.id
_entity.type
_entity.pdbx_description
1 polymer ?
#
loop_
_entity_poly.entity_id
_entity_poly.type
_entity_poly.pdbx_seq_one_letter_code
_entity_poly.pdbx_strand_id
1 'polypeptide(L)'
;MRKKVLLPVMGLALAAAVLCLFFACPANLSSFHFLSFSTNIDDVNASAALSSLTDRYFQEKASSSTLNLHYTLADPESYGIARQPVHLGMISAELPEEERIRTENTLAALHGIDRSALNESEKFTWDVLEDALQEEMESYDWYFYEEPLSPTLGVQAQLPSLLAEYAFYMEQDVTDYLELLSQVGDYFDSLVAFEQEKAARGLFLSDAVADAVIDQCIDFIEGRQDSYLQVLFEEKLAALSDVPEARKQLYLAQHTRLLEHTVFPAYEQLVNSLCALKGSGVNDKGLCYFPEGSDYYRYLVQAVTGSEKSPAQLQALLDEKRQAYTTEIQSLAAAHPALLSSLDLSLDTGTPEHTLETLQQAISRDFPTLSNISYTVRDVPASLQATSSPAFYLTPPIDRLTDNVIYINPRENYEGLDLFTVLAHEGYPGHLYQTVYSSTHCANPLQGILSYGGYTEGWATYAELYS
;
A
#
# COMPACT_ATOMS: atom_id res chain seq x y z
N MET A 1 -31.02 -25.05 8.67
CA MET A 1 -30.28 -23.81 8.91
C MET A 1 -29.14 -23.81 7.89
N ARG A 2 -29.23 -23.02 6.84
CA ARG A 2 -28.21 -22.94 5.80
C ARG A 2 -27.14 -21.96 6.27
N LYS A 3 -25.99 -22.44 6.68
CA LYS A 3 -24.78 -21.60 6.85
C LYS A 3 -24.37 -21.12 5.47
N LYS A 4 -24.41 -19.82 5.26
CA LYS A 4 -23.83 -19.17 4.09
C LYS A 4 -22.31 -19.31 4.21
N VAL A 5 -21.73 -20.09 3.33
CA VAL A 5 -20.28 -20.04 3.07
C VAL A 5 -20.07 -18.72 2.32
N LEU A 6 -19.76 -17.65 3.04
CA LEU A 6 -19.12 -16.46 2.43
C LEU A 6 -17.64 -16.81 2.32
N LEU A 7 -17.16 -17.01 1.11
CA LEU A 7 -15.73 -17.00 0.83
C LEU A 7 -15.17 -15.62 1.25
N PRO A 8 -14.07 -15.59 1.99
CA PRO A 8 -13.38 -14.34 2.30
C PRO A 8 -12.57 -13.89 1.08
N VAL A 9 -13.21 -13.22 0.14
CA VAL A 9 -12.53 -12.60 -1.03
C VAL A 9 -12.08 -11.16 -0.71
N MET A 10 -12.36 -10.62 0.49
CA MET A 10 -12.18 -9.20 0.81
C MET A 10 -10.95 -8.86 1.66
N GLY A 11 -10.09 -9.82 2.00
CA GLY A 11 -8.91 -9.56 2.85
C GLY A 11 -7.61 -9.24 2.11
N LEU A 12 -7.58 -9.40 0.80
CA LEU A 12 -6.35 -9.50 0.00
C LEU A 12 -5.72 -8.18 -0.45
N ALA A 13 -6.36 -7.04 -0.19
CA ALA A 13 -5.92 -5.77 -0.78
C ALA A 13 -5.12 -4.85 0.17
N LEU A 14 -5.01 -5.15 1.47
CA LEU A 14 -4.50 -4.17 2.43
C LEU A 14 -2.99 -3.96 2.40
N ALA A 15 -2.17 -4.98 2.18
CA ALA A 15 -0.72 -4.84 2.23
C ALA A 15 -0.15 -4.17 0.97
N ALA A 16 -0.67 -4.52 -0.21
CA ALA A 16 -0.28 -3.87 -1.48
C ALA A 16 -0.87 -2.46 -1.62
N ALA A 17 -2.07 -2.23 -1.08
CA ALA A 17 -2.74 -0.93 -1.17
C ALA A 17 -2.14 0.15 -0.24
N VAL A 18 -1.49 -0.22 0.86
CA VAL A 18 -0.78 0.75 1.73
C VAL A 18 0.35 1.45 0.96
N LEU A 19 1.07 0.72 0.11
CA LEU A 19 2.06 1.34 -0.77
C LEU A 19 1.42 2.08 -1.97
N CYS A 20 0.39 1.51 -2.61
CA CYS A 20 -0.23 2.11 -3.79
C CYS A 20 -0.94 3.45 -3.53
N LEU A 21 -1.57 3.64 -2.36
CA LEU A 21 -2.27 4.91 -2.04
C LEU A 21 -1.33 6.10 -1.80
N PHE A 22 -0.07 5.84 -1.40
CA PHE A 22 0.92 6.91 -1.28
C PHE A 22 1.59 7.26 -2.61
N PHE A 23 1.56 6.36 -3.59
CA PHE A 23 2.10 6.61 -4.93
C PHE A 23 1.09 7.30 -5.87
N ALA A 24 -0.21 7.19 -5.60
CA ALA A 24 -1.27 7.82 -6.39
C ALA A 24 -1.59 9.26 -5.99
N CYS A 25 -1.11 9.77 -4.84
CA CYS A 25 -1.30 11.16 -4.45
C CYS A 25 -0.14 12.02 -4.94
N PRO A 26 -0.35 12.90 -5.92
CA PRO A 26 0.68 13.85 -6.34
C PRO A 26 0.95 14.84 -5.20
N ALA A 27 2.12 14.73 -4.58
CA ALA A 27 2.56 15.70 -3.60
C ALA A 27 2.98 16.99 -4.30
N ASN A 28 2.37 18.11 -3.90
CA ASN A 28 2.72 19.43 -4.39
C ASN A 28 4.13 19.82 -3.93
N LEU A 29 5.14 19.51 -4.75
CA LEU A 29 6.55 19.88 -4.53
C LEU A 29 6.85 21.24 -5.18
N SER A 30 6.37 22.32 -4.57
CA SER A 30 6.52 23.69 -5.09
C SER A 30 7.90 24.33 -4.87
N SER A 31 8.99 23.59 -4.70
CA SER A 31 10.31 24.22 -4.45
C SER A 31 11.55 23.47 -4.96
N PHE A 32 11.49 22.81 -6.10
CA PHE A 32 12.71 22.36 -6.77
C PHE A 32 13.06 23.24 -7.97
N HIS A 33 14.21 23.91 -7.90
CA HIS A 33 14.78 24.67 -9.02
C HIS A 33 15.12 23.74 -10.18
N PHE A 34 14.40 23.90 -11.27
CA PHE A 34 14.65 23.26 -12.55
C PHE A 34 16.03 23.67 -13.09
N LEU A 35 16.93 22.71 -13.16
CA LEU A 35 18.06 22.82 -14.07
C LEU A 35 17.57 22.34 -15.45
N SER A 36 17.36 23.31 -16.36
CA SER A 36 17.05 23.02 -17.75
C SER A 36 18.21 22.25 -18.38
N PHE A 37 17.98 21.00 -18.73
CA PHE A 37 18.92 20.22 -19.49
C PHE A 37 18.80 20.55 -20.98
N SER A 38 19.77 21.29 -21.50
CA SER A 38 20.15 21.22 -22.90
C SER A 38 21.26 20.17 -23.01
N THR A 39 20.90 18.94 -23.29
CA THR A 39 21.91 17.89 -23.55
C THR A 39 22.17 17.78 -25.03
N ASN A 40 23.40 18.05 -25.42
CA ASN A 40 23.96 17.50 -26.67
C ASN A 40 24.07 15.96 -26.44
N ILE A 41 23.22 15.21 -27.12
CA ILE A 41 22.98 13.75 -26.91
C ILE A 41 24.10 12.88 -27.53
N ASP A 42 25.12 13.45 -28.17
CA ASP A 42 26.05 12.70 -29.03
C ASP A 42 27.10 11.83 -28.33
N ASP A 43 27.23 11.84 -26.99
CA ASP A 43 28.25 11.06 -26.27
C ASP A 43 27.80 10.42 -24.94
N VAL A 44 26.51 10.37 -24.59
CA VAL A 44 26.09 9.74 -23.34
C VAL A 44 25.83 8.26 -23.59
N ASN A 45 26.57 7.40 -22.92
CA ASN A 45 26.32 5.97 -22.87
C ASN A 45 24.87 5.73 -22.41
N ALA A 46 24.04 5.01 -23.18
CA ALA A 46 22.65 4.74 -22.91
C ALA A 46 22.40 4.19 -21.49
N SER A 47 23.29 3.31 -21.00
CA SER A 47 23.28 2.79 -19.63
C SER A 47 23.38 3.90 -18.57
N ALA A 48 24.31 4.86 -18.76
CA ALA A 48 24.45 5.97 -17.81
C ALA A 48 23.26 6.93 -17.85
N ALA A 49 22.67 7.15 -19.02
CA ALA A 49 21.45 7.96 -19.18
C ALA A 49 20.27 7.31 -18.47
N LEU A 50 20.08 6.00 -18.64
CA LEU A 50 19.02 5.24 -17.95
C LEU A 50 19.23 5.28 -16.44
N SER A 51 20.44 4.98 -15.95
CA SER A 51 20.72 5.03 -14.51
C SER A 51 20.40 6.41 -13.92
N SER A 52 20.85 7.49 -14.55
CA SER A 52 20.58 8.85 -14.08
C SER A 52 19.08 9.18 -14.08
N LEU A 53 18.33 8.69 -15.06
CA LEU A 53 16.88 8.90 -15.14
C LEU A 53 16.14 8.12 -14.05
N THR A 54 16.47 6.85 -13.88
CA THR A 54 15.86 5.98 -12.87
C THR A 54 16.19 6.43 -11.46
N ASP A 55 17.43 6.84 -11.18
CA ASP A 55 17.83 7.35 -9.86
C ASP A 55 17.04 8.61 -9.49
N ARG A 56 16.89 9.54 -10.44
CA ARG A 56 16.11 10.76 -10.21
C ARG A 56 14.63 10.45 -9.99
N TYR A 57 14.03 9.60 -10.80
CA TYR A 57 12.64 9.21 -10.66
C TYR A 57 12.41 8.47 -9.32
N PHE A 58 13.31 7.56 -8.97
CA PHE A 58 13.29 6.88 -7.66
C PHE A 58 13.33 7.87 -6.50
N GLN A 59 14.31 8.81 -6.51
CA GLN A 59 14.45 9.82 -5.46
C GLN A 59 13.20 10.69 -5.33
N GLU A 60 12.62 11.11 -6.44
CA GLU A 60 11.40 11.92 -6.47
C GLU A 60 10.20 11.15 -5.90
N LYS A 61 9.99 9.92 -6.33
CA LYS A 61 8.88 9.08 -5.83
C LYS A 61 9.07 8.71 -4.35
N ALA A 62 10.25 8.27 -3.95
CA ALA A 62 10.52 7.92 -2.56
C ALA A 62 10.35 9.12 -1.60
N SER A 63 10.69 10.34 -2.04
CA SER A 63 10.58 11.56 -1.23
C SER A 63 9.28 12.33 -1.42
N SER A 64 8.23 11.72 -1.98
CA SER A 64 6.92 12.36 -2.20
C SER A 64 6.25 12.84 -0.90
N SER A 65 6.54 12.22 0.22
CA SER A 65 6.25 12.69 1.56
C SER A 65 7.27 12.12 2.56
N THR A 66 7.38 12.72 3.74
CA THR A 66 8.25 12.18 4.80
C THR A 66 7.78 10.80 5.26
N LEU A 67 6.47 10.57 5.28
CA LEU A 67 5.91 9.28 5.65
C LEU A 67 6.27 8.21 4.61
N ASN A 68 6.12 8.53 3.32
CA ASN A 68 6.51 7.63 2.23
C ASN A 68 8.02 7.32 2.26
N LEU A 69 8.85 8.34 2.45
CA LEU A 69 10.30 8.17 2.52
C LEU A 69 10.70 7.23 3.66
N HIS A 70 10.08 7.39 4.84
CA HIS A 70 10.36 6.58 6.03
C HIS A 70 10.05 5.08 5.80
N TYR A 71 8.95 4.79 5.08
CA TYR A 71 8.59 3.40 4.75
C TYR A 71 9.37 2.83 3.57
N THR A 72 9.90 3.70 2.70
CA THR A 72 10.67 3.26 1.52
C THR A 72 12.13 2.97 1.86
N LEU A 73 12.76 3.83 2.69
CA LEU A 73 14.19 3.79 2.97
C LEU A 73 14.49 4.01 4.46
N ALA A 74 15.34 3.16 5.01
CA ALA A 74 15.91 3.35 6.34
C ALA A 74 17.12 4.31 6.34
N ASP A 75 17.85 4.40 5.21
CA ASP A 75 18.99 5.28 5.00
C ASP A 75 18.88 6.04 3.66
N PRO A 76 18.00 7.09 3.59
CA PRO A 76 17.80 7.87 2.38
C PRO A 76 19.08 8.52 1.82
N GLU A 77 20.03 8.89 2.67
CA GLU A 77 21.27 9.56 2.25
C GLU A 77 22.14 8.64 1.38
N SER A 78 22.11 7.33 1.63
CA SER A 78 22.84 6.34 0.79
C SER A 78 22.29 6.25 -0.63
N TYR A 79 21.04 6.68 -0.84
CA TYR A 79 20.39 6.78 -2.16
C TYR A 79 20.42 8.20 -2.74
N GLY A 80 21.24 9.10 -2.17
CA GLY A 80 21.39 10.47 -2.65
C GLY A 80 20.23 11.40 -2.29
N ILE A 81 19.31 10.97 -1.42
CA ILE A 81 18.18 11.79 -0.94
C ILE A 81 18.65 12.58 0.28
N ALA A 82 18.90 13.86 0.07
CA ALA A 82 19.24 14.76 1.16
C ALA A 82 18.00 14.99 2.06
N ARG A 83 18.24 15.22 3.35
CA ARG A 83 17.19 15.54 4.30
C ARG A 83 16.36 16.74 3.83
N GLN A 84 15.05 16.55 3.78
CA GLN A 84 14.06 17.57 3.43
C GLN A 84 13.33 18.08 4.69
N PRO A 85 12.68 19.25 4.65
CA PRO A 85 11.68 19.60 5.65
C PRO A 85 10.61 18.52 5.73
N VAL A 86 10.17 18.24 6.97
CA VAL A 86 9.11 17.25 7.20
C VAL A 86 7.80 17.71 6.55
N HIS A 87 7.19 16.85 5.78
CA HIS A 87 5.88 17.11 5.18
C HIS A 87 5.05 15.83 5.04
N LEU A 88 3.76 15.94 5.35
CA LEU A 88 2.79 14.85 5.20
C LEU A 88 2.26 14.72 3.77
N GLY A 89 2.51 15.72 2.92
CA GLY A 89 1.91 15.87 1.62
C GLY A 89 0.57 16.63 1.69
N MET A 90 -0.06 16.79 0.55
CA MET A 90 -1.39 17.42 0.39
C MET A 90 -2.08 16.84 -0.84
N ILE A 91 -3.41 16.80 -0.84
CA ILE A 91 -4.21 16.43 -2.01
C ILE A 91 -4.66 17.72 -2.69
N SER A 92 -4.37 17.87 -3.98
CA SER A 92 -4.76 19.06 -4.71
C SER A 92 -6.26 19.03 -5.09
N ALA A 93 -6.96 20.13 -4.87
CA ALA A 93 -8.31 20.33 -5.43
C ALA A 93 -8.29 20.77 -6.91
N GLU A 94 -7.11 20.96 -7.48
CA GLU A 94 -6.89 21.30 -8.88
C GLU A 94 -6.17 20.14 -9.58
N LEU A 95 -6.35 20.04 -10.90
CA LEU A 95 -5.60 19.05 -11.68
C LEU A 95 -4.09 19.27 -11.50
N PRO A 96 -3.31 18.22 -11.27
CA PRO A 96 -1.86 18.30 -11.02
C PRO A 96 -1.08 18.48 -12.33
N GLU A 97 -1.29 19.61 -13.01
CA GLU A 97 -0.73 19.87 -14.34
C GLU A 97 0.80 19.93 -14.34
N GLU A 98 1.41 20.38 -13.25
CA GLU A 98 2.88 20.42 -13.14
C GLU A 98 3.47 19.02 -13.07
N GLU A 99 2.82 18.11 -12.33
CA GLU A 99 3.20 16.70 -12.23
C GLU A 99 3.01 16.02 -13.58
N ARG A 100 1.90 16.24 -14.25
CA ARG A 100 1.63 15.72 -15.60
C ARG A 100 2.72 16.12 -16.58
N ILE A 101 3.09 17.40 -16.63
CA ILE A 101 4.18 17.90 -17.47
C ILE A 101 5.52 17.24 -17.10
N ARG A 102 5.76 17.01 -15.83
CA ARG A 102 6.98 16.35 -15.34
C ARG A 102 7.05 14.89 -15.80
N THR A 103 5.95 14.16 -15.66
CA THR A 103 5.84 12.76 -16.12
C THR A 103 6.01 12.68 -17.65
N GLU A 104 5.36 13.59 -18.41
CA GLU A 104 5.53 13.68 -19.86
C GLU A 104 7.01 13.92 -20.25
N ASN A 105 7.68 14.84 -19.57
CA ASN A 105 9.10 15.12 -19.82
C ASN A 105 9.99 13.92 -19.47
N THR A 106 9.67 13.18 -18.40
CA THR A 106 10.40 11.98 -17.99
C THR A 106 10.23 10.87 -19.02
N LEU A 107 9.00 10.67 -19.51
CA LEU A 107 8.71 9.72 -20.58
C LEU A 107 9.41 10.08 -21.88
N ALA A 108 9.42 11.36 -22.27
CA ALA A 108 10.15 11.83 -23.42
C ALA A 108 11.67 11.63 -23.27
N ALA A 109 12.23 11.84 -22.07
CA ALA A 109 13.64 11.57 -21.79
C ALA A 109 13.97 10.07 -21.87
N LEU A 110 13.09 9.20 -21.38
CA LEU A 110 13.22 7.74 -21.50
C LEU A 110 13.24 7.30 -22.96
N HIS A 111 12.32 7.81 -23.78
CA HIS A 111 12.26 7.52 -25.22
C HIS A 111 13.46 8.08 -26.00
N GLY A 112 14.19 9.05 -25.45
CA GLY A 112 15.45 9.54 -25.98
C GLY A 112 16.64 8.57 -25.78
N ILE A 113 16.50 7.54 -24.95
CA ILE A 113 17.52 6.54 -24.68
C ILE A 113 17.42 5.40 -25.70
N ASP A 114 18.52 5.09 -26.39
CA ASP A 114 18.55 3.95 -27.32
C ASP A 114 18.45 2.62 -26.55
N ARG A 115 17.23 2.09 -26.43
CA ARG A 115 16.94 0.81 -25.77
C ARG A 115 17.74 -0.35 -26.37
N SER A 116 18.11 -0.30 -27.66
CA SER A 116 18.86 -1.39 -28.29
C SER A 116 20.31 -1.48 -27.81
N ALA A 117 20.86 -0.39 -27.28
CA ALA A 117 22.21 -0.32 -26.72
C ALA A 117 22.29 -0.80 -25.25
N LEU A 118 21.15 -1.06 -24.61
CA LEU A 118 21.04 -1.54 -23.23
C LEU A 118 21.25 -3.06 -23.15
N ASN A 119 21.76 -3.54 -22.00
CA ASN A 119 21.76 -4.97 -21.69
C ASN A 119 20.34 -5.46 -21.27
N GLU A 120 20.13 -6.77 -21.13
CA GLU A 120 18.80 -7.32 -20.86
C GLU A 120 18.18 -6.85 -19.53
N SER A 121 18.97 -6.66 -18.49
CA SER A 121 18.49 -6.14 -17.20
C SER A 121 18.10 -4.66 -17.30
N GLU A 122 18.90 -3.88 -18.03
CA GLU A 122 18.61 -2.46 -18.29
C GLU A 122 17.39 -2.30 -19.19
N LYS A 123 17.22 -3.16 -20.20
CA LYS A 123 16.00 -3.18 -21.02
C LYS A 123 14.76 -3.45 -20.19
N PHE A 124 14.85 -4.40 -19.26
CA PHE A 124 13.75 -4.67 -18.35
C PHE A 124 13.42 -3.46 -17.46
N THR A 125 14.44 -2.79 -16.90
CA THR A 125 14.24 -1.55 -16.12
C THR A 125 13.62 -0.45 -16.97
N TRP A 126 14.05 -0.32 -18.24
CA TRP A 126 13.50 0.65 -19.18
C TRP A 126 12.03 0.37 -19.47
N ASP A 127 11.67 -0.90 -19.74
CA ASP A 127 10.30 -1.34 -20.02
C ASP A 127 9.36 -1.11 -18.83
N VAL A 128 9.81 -1.44 -17.62
CA VAL A 128 9.05 -1.23 -16.37
C VAL A 128 8.83 0.27 -16.09
N LEU A 129 9.85 1.10 -16.34
CA LEU A 129 9.70 2.55 -16.17
C LEU A 129 8.78 3.16 -17.23
N GLU A 130 8.85 2.69 -18.49
CA GLU A 130 7.94 3.12 -19.55
C GLU A 130 6.49 2.83 -19.19
N ASP A 131 6.21 1.60 -18.75
CA ASP A 131 4.89 1.16 -18.37
C ASP A 131 4.34 1.99 -17.19
N ALA A 132 5.14 2.18 -16.14
CA ALA A 132 4.77 3.00 -14.99
C ALA A 132 4.49 4.47 -15.35
N LEU A 133 5.30 5.07 -16.25
CA LEU A 133 5.08 6.43 -16.70
C LEU A 133 3.86 6.59 -17.60
N GLN A 134 3.54 5.57 -18.41
CA GLN A 134 2.33 5.56 -19.22
C GLN A 134 1.09 5.44 -18.36
N GLU A 135 1.11 4.56 -17.35
CA GLU A 135 0.03 4.44 -16.37
C GLU A 135 -0.17 5.73 -15.59
N GLU A 136 0.92 6.36 -15.13
CA GLU A 136 0.88 7.66 -14.45
C GLU A 136 0.31 8.76 -15.35
N MET A 137 0.64 8.78 -16.64
CA MET A 137 0.05 9.72 -17.60
C MET A 137 -1.45 9.52 -17.76
N GLU A 138 -1.92 8.28 -17.80
CA GLU A 138 -3.34 7.94 -17.91
C GLU A 138 -4.10 8.29 -16.62
N SER A 139 -3.48 8.15 -15.43
CA SER A 139 -4.10 8.46 -14.13
C SER A 139 -4.56 9.92 -14.03
N TYR A 140 -3.86 10.86 -14.65
CA TYR A 140 -4.24 12.27 -14.63
C TYR A 140 -5.60 12.54 -15.28
N ASP A 141 -6.02 11.74 -16.25
CA ASP A 141 -7.35 11.86 -16.87
C ASP A 141 -8.46 11.40 -15.91
N TRP A 142 -8.11 10.60 -14.91
CA TRP A 142 -9.02 10.05 -13.90
C TRP A 142 -8.88 10.67 -12.51
N TYR A 143 -8.10 11.74 -12.36
CA TYR A 143 -7.70 12.33 -11.09
C TYR A 143 -8.86 12.53 -10.10
N PHE A 144 -10.01 13.05 -10.55
CA PHE A 144 -11.18 13.25 -9.68
C PHE A 144 -12.05 12.00 -9.51
N TYR A 145 -11.74 10.89 -10.17
CA TYR A 145 -12.35 9.60 -9.91
C TYR A 145 -11.68 8.84 -8.77
N GLU A 146 -10.49 9.26 -8.34
CA GLU A 146 -9.81 8.68 -7.19
C GLU A 146 -10.66 8.80 -5.92
N GLU A 147 -10.59 7.77 -5.09
CA GLU A 147 -11.33 7.67 -3.83
C GLU A 147 -10.38 7.65 -2.63
N PRO A 148 -9.79 8.80 -2.23
CA PRO A 148 -8.90 8.87 -1.07
C PRO A 148 -9.63 8.56 0.23
N LEU A 149 -10.96 8.69 0.27
CA LEU A 149 -11.82 8.27 1.37
C LEU A 149 -12.60 7.03 0.96
N SER A 150 -12.45 5.94 1.70
CA SER A 150 -13.22 4.72 1.49
C SER A 150 -13.29 3.89 2.78
N PRO A 151 -14.33 3.06 2.97
CA PRO A 151 -14.45 2.25 4.17
C PRO A 151 -13.33 1.22 4.37
N THR A 152 -12.66 0.81 3.31
CA THR A 152 -11.64 -0.26 3.36
C THR A 152 -10.22 0.28 3.34
N LEU A 153 -9.92 1.20 2.43
CA LEU A 153 -8.57 1.67 2.13
C LEU A 153 -8.43 3.19 2.26
N GLY A 154 -9.42 3.86 2.84
CA GLY A 154 -9.42 5.31 2.94
C GLY A 154 -8.36 5.84 3.91
N VAL A 155 -7.84 7.02 3.59
CA VAL A 155 -6.85 7.75 4.37
C VAL A 155 -7.27 7.90 5.84
N GLN A 156 -8.56 8.09 6.11
CA GLN A 156 -9.08 8.21 7.47
C GLN A 156 -8.79 6.99 8.37
N ALA A 157 -8.70 5.80 7.76
CA ALA A 157 -8.39 4.57 8.48
C ALA A 157 -6.88 4.23 8.42
N GLN A 158 -6.24 4.54 7.30
CA GLN A 158 -4.85 4.15 7.08
C GLN A 158 -3.84 5.10 7.73
N LEU A 159 -4.07 6.41 7.71
CA LEU A 159 -3.11 7.37 8.28
C LEU A 159 -2.82 7.10 9.76
N PRO A 160 -3.80 6.83 10.64
CA PRO A 160 -3.50 6.46 12.02
C PRO A 160 -2.69 5.18 12.15
N SER A 161 -2.94 4.19 11.30
CA SER A 161 -2.20 2.92 11.29
C SER A 161 -0.74 3.12 10.88
N LEU A 162 -0.50 3.92 9.84
CA LEU A 162 0.85 4.26 9.40
C LEU A 162 1.61 5.06 10.47
N LEU A 163 0.94 6.01 11.12
CA LEU A 163 1.53 6.74 12.25
C LEU A 163 1.81 5.81 13.44
N ALA A 164 0.94 4.84 13.70
CA ALA A 164 1.15 3.84 14.74
C ALA A 164 2.37 2.96 14.48
N GLU A 165 2.60 2.57 13.25
CA GLU A 165 3.73 1.71 12.84
C GLU A 165 5.01 2.49 12.49
N TYR A 166 4.97 3.82 12.43
CA TYR A 166 6.15 4.65 12.15
C TYR A 166 7.30 4.32 13.10
N ALA A 167 8.38 3.73 12.61
CA ALA A 167 9.48 3.23 13.41
C ALA A 167 10.37 4.36 13.96
N PHE A 168 10.87 4.21 15.20
CA PHE A 168 11.86 5.12 15.77
C PHE A 168 13.22 4.42 15.82
N TYR A 169 14.07 4.70 14.86
CA TYR A 169 15.44 4.20 14.82
C TYR A 169 16.39 5.12 15.59
N MET A 170 16.08 6.42 15.64
CA MET A 170 16.86 7.46 16.33
C MET A 170 15.95 8.58 16.82
N GLU A 171 16.51 9.48 17.63
CA GLU A 171 15.76 10.63 18.20
C GLU A 171 15.15 11.55 17.11
N GLN A 172 15.77 11.61 15.94
CA GLN A 172 15.28 12.42 14.84
C GLN A 172 13.91 11.92 14.33
N ASP A 173 13.69 10.61 14.29
CA ASP A 173 12.42 10.03 13.88
C ASP A 173 11.27 10.45 14.79
N VAL A 174 11.55 10.63 16.08
CA VAL A 174 10.57 11.16 17.05
C VAL A 174 10.16 12.59 16.71
N THR A 175 11.14 13.43 16.35
CA THR A 175 10.85 14.82 15.99
C THR A 175 10.12 14.94 14.67
N ASP A 176 10.48 14.11 13.70
CA ASP A 176 9.83 14.05 12.38
C ASP A 176 8.39 13.54 12.51
N TYR A 177 8.17 12.52 13.31
CA TYR A 177 6.84 12.02 13.63
C TYR A 177 5.94 13.09 14.29
N LEU A 178 6.46 13.82 15.26
CA LEU A 178 5.70 14.90 15.93
C LEU A 178 5.38 16.05 14.96
N GLU A 179 6.28 16.34 14.03
CA GLU A 179 6.03 17.32 12.98
C GLU A 179 4.96 16.82 12.00
N LEU A 180 4.98 15.53 11.62
CA LEU A 180 3.91 14.91 10.81
C LEU A 180 2.55 15.03 11.48
N LEU A 181 2.46 14.73 12.79
CA LEU A 181 1.21 14.92 13.55
C LEU A 181 0.70 16.35 13.52
N SER A 182 1.62 17.34 13.52
CA SER A 182 1.23 18.75 13.50
C SER A 182 0.56 19.16 12.18
N GLN A 183 0.76 18.40 11.10
CA GLN A 183 0.28 18.68 9.75
C GLN A 183 -1.01 17.95 9.39
N VAL A 184 -1.53 17.08 10.26
CA VAL A 184 -2.74 16.29 9.98
C VAL A 184 -3.96 17.18 9.68
N GLY A 185 -4.05 18.34 10.36
CA GLY A 185 -5.12 19.31 10.10
C GLY A 185 -5.09 19.85 8.67
N ASP A 186 -3.93 20.38 8.26
CA ASP A 186 -3.74 20.95 6.92
C ASP A 186 -3.93 19.88 5.82
N TYR A 187 -3.48 18.66 6.08
CA TYR A 187 -3.68 17.54 5.18
C TYR A 187 -5.17 17.22 4.98
N PHE A 188 -5.95 17.15 6.06
CA PHE A 188 -7.40 16.91 5.98
C PHE A 188 -8.16 18.08 5.38
N ASP A 189 -7.70 19.32 5.58
CA ASP A 189 -8.28 20.48 4.91
C ASP A 189 -8.10 20.37 3.38
N SER A 190 -6.95 19.92 2.92
CA SER A 190 -6.70 19.66 1.49
C SER A 190 -7.57 18.53 0.95
N LEU A 191 -7.74 17.44 1.72
CA LEU A 191 -8.62 16.32 1.38
C LEU A 191 -10.09 16.76 1.28
N VAL A 192 -10.57 17.57 2.21
CA VAL A 192 -11.93 18.13 2.18
C VAL A 192 -12.13 19.02 0.94
N ALA A 193 -11.14 19.83 0.57
CA ALA A 193 -11.20 20.64 -0.64
C ALA A 193 -11.30 19.77 -1.90
N PHE A 194 -10.56 18.67 -1.97
CA PHE A 194 -10.65 17.70 -3.06
C PHE A 194 -12.04 17.05 -3.13
N GLU A 195 -12.59 16.59 -2.00
CA GLU A 195 -13.93 16.00 -1.96
C GLU A 195 -15.05 17.01 -2.32
N GLN A 196 -14.86 18.29 -2.00
CA GLN A 196 -15.77 19.36 -2.44
C GLN A 196 -15.75 19.53 -3.97
N GLU A 197 -14.57 19.45 -4.58
CA GLU A 197 -14.43 19.49 -6.03
C GLU A 197 -15.05 18.24 -6.70
N LYS A 198 -14.86 17.04 -6.12
CA LYS A 198 -15.56 15.83 -6.56
C LYS A 198 -17.07 15.99 -6.47
N ALA A 199 -17.57 16.56 -5.39
CA ALA A 199 -18.99 16.83 -5.23
C ALA A 199 -19.53 17.80 -6.29
N ALA A 200 -18.79 18.86 -6.61
CA ALA A 200 -19.15 19.80 -7.67
C ALA A 200 -19.21 19.13 -9.06
N ARG A 201 -18.44 18.07 -9.28
CA ARG A 201 -18.42 17.24 -10.50
C ARG A 201 -19.44 16.10 -10.49
N GLY A 202 -20.15 15.88 -9.38
CA GLY A 202 -21.07 14.76 -9.22
C GLY A 202 -20.36 13.41 -9.02
N LEU A 203 -19.11 13.43 -8.53
CA LEU A 203 -18.26 12.25 -8.27
C LEU A 203 -18.10 11.94 -6.77
N PHE A 204 -18.83 12.64 -5.90
CA PHE A 204 -18.78 12.39 -4.47
C PHE A 204 -19.35 11.03 -4.10
N LEU A 205 -18.91 10.49 -2.98
CA LEU A 205 -19.35 9.22 -2.40
C LEU A 205 -20.87 9.12 -2.27
N SER A 206 -21.42 7.92 -2.38
CA SER A 206 -22.80 7.69 -1.98
C SER A 206 -22.98 7.93 -0.47
N ASP A 207 -24.20 8.29 -0.04
CA ASP A 207 -24.48 8.54 1.37
C ASP A 207 -24.13 7.34 2.26
N ALA A 208 -24.34 6.11 1.77
CA ALA A 208 -24.00 4.90 2.52
C ALA A 208 -22.48 4.72 2.72
N VAL A 209 -21.68 5.05 1.69
CA VAL A 209 -20.21 5.01 1.79
C VAL A 209 -19.71 6.15 2.67
N ALA A 210 -20.25 7.36 2.51
CA ALA A 210 -19.93 8.50 3.35
C ALA A 210 -20.25 8.23 4.83
N ASP A 211 -21.40 7.61 5.13
CA ASP A 211 -21.74 7.20 6.49
C ASP A 211 -20.73 6.21 7.09
N ALA A 212 -20.32 5.21 6.33
CA ALA A 212 -19.31 4.25 6.79
C ALA A 212 -17.94 4.91 7.08
N VAL A 213 -17.51 5.86 6.27
CA VAL A 213 -16.29 6.66 6.50
C VAL A 213 -16.44 7.55 7.74
N ILE A 214 -17.59 8.20 7.89
CA ILE A 214 -17.91 9.05 9.05
C ILE A 214 -17.90 8.21 10.33
N ASP A 215 -18.52 7.03 10.33
CA ASP A 215 -18.58 6.13 11.48
C ASP A 215 -17.17 5.72 11.92
N GLN A 216 -16.28 5.39 10.99
CA GLN A 216 -14.85 5.10 11.28
C GLN A 216 -14.12 6.30 11.91
N CYS A 217 -14.36 7.51 11.40
CA CYS A 217 -13.79 8.71 12.01
C CYS A 217 -14.31 8.92 13.43
N ILE A 218 -15.61 8.68 13.67
CA ILE A 218 -16.23 8.79 15.00
C ILE A 218 -15.64 7.74 15.94
N ASP A 219 -15.52 6.48 15.52
CA ASP A 219 -14.92 5.42 16.32
C ASP A 219 -13.48 5.76 16.74
N PHE A 220 -12.69 6.33 15.83
CA PHE A 220 -11.34 6.80 16.13
C PHE A 220 -11.35 7.93 17.19
N ILE A 221 -12.26 8.91 17.06
CA ILE A 221 -12.41 10.01 18.03
C ILE A 221 -12.87 9.49 19.39
N GLU A 222 -13.83 8.56 19.43
CA GLU A 222 -14.36 7.97 20.68
C GLU A 222 -13.28 7.16 21.41
N GLY A 223 -12.34 6.56 20.69
CA GLY A 223 -11.17 5.85 21.22
C GLY A 223 -10.10 6.74 21.86
N ARG A 224 -10.27 8.09 21.91
CA ARG A 224 -9.24 9.04 22.36
C ARG A 224 -8.69 8.76 23.76
N GLN A 225 -9.49 8.25 24.69
CA GLN A 225 -9.07 7.99 26.08
C GLN A 225 -8.02 6.87 26.18
N ASP A 226 -8.12 5.88 25.29
CA ASP A 226 -7.26 4.72 25.21
C ASP A 226 -6.55 4.66 23.84
N SER A 227 -6.13 5.83 23.34
CA SER A 227 -5.55 5.95 22.01
C SER A 227 -4.32 5.06 21.83
N TYR A 228 -4.40 4.12 20.90
CA TYR A 228 -3.28 3.25 20.55
C TYR A 228 -2.06 4.04 20.03
N LEU A 229 -2.28 5.21 19.41
CA LEU A 229 -1.19 6.11 19.00
C LEU A 229 -0.37 6.57 20.21
N GLN A 230 -1.05 6.86 21.36
CA GLN A 230 -0.35 7.23 22.59
C GLN A 230 0.44 6.06 23.15
N VAL A 231 -0.18 4.88 23.23
CA VAL A 231 0.45 3.67 23.80
C VAL A 231 1.68 3.25 22.99
N LEU A 232 1.54 3.15 21.66
CA LEU A 232 2.64 2.73 20.79
C LEU A 232 3.75 3.79 20.72
N PHE A 233 3.41 5.08 20.80
CA PHE A 233 4.41 6.13 20.88
C PHE A 233 5.26 6.01 22.16
N GLU A 234 4.62 5.76 23.31
CA GLU A 234 5.31 5.54 24.59
C GLU A 234 6.25 4.34 24.54
N GLU A 235 5.78 3.21 23.98
CA GLU A 235 6.58 1.99 23.84
C GLU A 235 7.80 2.21 22.94
N LYS A 236 7.61 2.80 21.76
CA LYS A 236 8.69 3.09 20.82
C LYS A 236 9.70 4.08 21.39
N LEU A 237 9.22 5.12 22.05
CA LEU A 237 10.08 6.11 22.70
C LEU A 237 10.87 5.52 23.88
N ALA A 238 10.26 4.60 24.65
CA ALA A 238 10.95 3.89 25.73
C ALA A 238 12.11 3.03 25.23
N ALA A 239 11.97 2.44 24.04
CA ALA A 239 13.00 1.61 23.41
C ALA A 239 14.26 2.39 22.99
N LEU A 240 14.18 3.71 22.81
CA LEU A 240 15.33 4.56 22.47
C LEU A 240 16.21 4.80 23.71
N SER A 241 17.28 4.01 23.85
CA SER A 241 18.20 4.08 25.01
C SER A 241 19.00 5.40 25.07
N ASP A 242 19.27 6.00 23.92
CA ASP A 242 20.15 7.17 23.79
C ASP A 242 19.44 8.49 24.06
N VAL A 243 18.10 8.48 24.21
CA VAL A 243 17.31 9.68 24.53
C VAL A 243 17.17 9.81 26.05
N PRO A 244 17.61 10.94 26.64
CA PRO A 244 17.49 11.17 28.07
C PRO A 244 16.03 11.20 28.53
N GLU A 245 15.75 10.65 29.73
CA GLU A 245 14.39 10.53 30.27
C GLU A 245 13.65 11.89 30.34
N ALA A 246 14.33 12.97 30.75
CA ALA A 246 13.74 14.29 30.76
C ALA A 246 13.26 14.75 29.35
N ARG A 247 13.94 14.33 28.30
CA ARG A 247 13.56 14.64 26.93
C ARG A 247 12.40 13.75 26.45
N LYS A 248 12.40 12.46 26.84
CA LYS A 248 11.26 11.58 26.59
C LYS A 248 9.96 12.15 27.17
N GLN A 249 10.00 12.68 28.39
CA GLN A 249 8.84 13.30 29.01
C GLN A 249 8.34 14.55 28.23
N LEU A 250 9.24 15.34 27.64
CA LEU A 250 8.85 16.46 26.77
C LEU A 250 8.17 15.98 25.49
N TYR A 251 8.70 14.93 24.85
CA TYR A 251 8.09 14.34 23.66
C TYR A 251 6.72 13.74 23.95
N LEU A 252 6.56 13.03 25.06
CA LEU A 252 5.27 12.51 25.51
C LEU A 252 4.23 13.63 25.69
N ALA A 253 4.61 14.70 26.38
CA ALA A 253 3.72 15.85 26.57
C ALA A 253 3.36 16.55 25.25
N GLN A 254 4.31 16.65 24.31
CA GLN A 254 4.06 17.21 22.99
C GLN A 254 3.14 16.30 22.16
N HIS A 255 3.38 14.99 22.18
CA HIS A 255 2.55 14.02 21.48
C HIS A 255 1.09 14.07 21.96
N THR A 256 0.87 13.97 23.28
CA THR A 256 -0.48 14.10 23.86
C THR A 256 -1.16 15.40 23.43
N ARG A 257 -0.42 16.52 23.47
CA ARG A 257 -0.96 17.80 23.03
C ARG A 257 -1.35 17.80 21.55
N LEU A 258 -0.55 17.19 20.67
CA LEU A 258 -0.84 17.12 19.25
C LEU A 258 -2.06 16.23 18.96
N LEU A 259 -2.20 15.11 19.67
CA LEU A 259 -3.40 14.29 19.55
C LEU A 259 -4.65 15.10 19.95
N GLU A 260 -4.64 15.76 21.09
CA GLU A 260 -5.80 16.46 21.65
C GLU A 260 -6.17 17.76 20.89
N HIS A 261 -5.19 18.46 20.34
CA HIS A 261 -5.41 19.79 19.77
C HIS A 261 -5.21 19.88 18.26
N THR A 262 -4.74 18.80 17.61
CA THR A 262 -4.55 18.78 16.15
C THR A 262 -5.23 17.55 15.54
N VAL A 263 -4.85 16.33 15.96
CA VAL A 263 -5.31 15.10 15.28
C VAL A 263 -6.80 14.88 15.51
N PHE A 264 -7.29 14.77 16.75
CA PHE A 264 -8.72 14.57 17.01
C PHE A 264 -9.59 15.69 16.46
N PRO A 265 -9.25 16.99 16.63
CA PRO A 265 -10.00 18.08 16.00
C PRO A 265 -10.03 18.01 14.47
N ALA A 266 -8.95 17.55 13.81
CA ALA A 266 -8.92 17.35 12.36
C ALA A 266 -9.93 16.29 11.92
N TYR A 267 -10.05 15.18 12.64
CA TYR A 267 -11.09 14.16 12.41
C TYR A 267 -12.49 14.68 12.67
N GLU A 268 -12.70 15.47 13.75
CA GLU A 268 -13.99 16.12 14.03
C GLU A 268 -14.40 17.07 12.88
N GLN A 269 -13.44 17.80 12.31
CA GLN A 269 -13.66 18.68 11.15
C GLN A 269 -13.95 17.89 9.88
N LEU A 270 -13.23 16.77 9.63
CA LEU A 270 -13.49 15.88 8.51
C LEU A 270 -14.92 15.33 8.58
N VAL A 271 -15.36 14.82 9.74
CA VAL A 271 -16.75 14.36 9.97
C VAL A 271 -17.77 15.45 9.62
N ASN A 272 -17.57 16.67 10.14
CA ASN A 272 -18.47 17.80 9.87
C ASN A 272 -18.55 18.14 8.38
N SER A 273 -17.40 18.12 7.69
CA SER A 273 -17.29 18.41 6.26
C SER A 273 -17.98 17.34 5.40
N LEU A 274 -17.77 16.07 5.72
CA LEU A 274 -18.43 14.96 5.02
C LEU A 274 -19.94 14.96 5.27
N CYS A 275 -20.39 15.24 6.49
CA CYS A 275 -21.81 15.41 6.78
C CYS A 275 -22.45 16.54 5.95
N ALA A 276 -21.71 17.63 5.72
CA ALA A 276 -22.21 18.73 4.87
C ALA A 276 -22.24 18.37 3.39
N LEU A 277 -21.40 17.45 2.92
CA LEU A 277 -21.37 16.98 1.54
C LEU A 277 -22.36 15.85 1.26
N LYS A 278 -22.91 15.18 2.27
CA LYS A 278 -23.94 14.14 2.09
C LYS A 278 -25.14 14.68 1.30
N GLY A 279 -25.68 13.82 0.45
CA GLY A 279 -26.76 14.17 -0.48
C GLY A 279 -26.26 14.82 -1.79
N SER A 280 -24.96 15.15 -1.91
CA SER A 280 -24.39 15.59 -3.19
C SER A 280 -23.96 14.43 -4.10
N GLY A 281 -23.81 13.21 -3.55
CA GLY A 281 -23.56 12.01 -4.33
C GLY A 281 -24.73 11.69 -5.26
N VAL A 282 -24.45 11.55 -6.55
CA VAL A 282 -25.48 11.30 -7.58
C VAL A 282 -25.62 9.81 -7.91
N ASN A 283 -24.75 8.97 -7.37
CA ASN A 283 -24.66 7.55 -7.69
C ASN A 283 -24.54 6.68 -6.43
N ASP A 284 -25.47 5.77 -6.27
CA ASP A 284 -25.52 4.78 -5.18
C ASP A 284 -25.30 3.33 -5.66
N LYS A 285 -24.87 3.14 -6.92
CA LYS A 285 -24.86 1.82 -7.58
C LYS A 285 -23.50 1.31 -8.00
N GLY A 286 -22.47 2.15 -7.97
CA GLY A 286 -21.10 1.79 -8.38
C GLY A 286 -20.61 2.52 -9.64
N LEU A 287 -19.33 2.30 -10.00
CA LEU A 287 -18.58 3.08 -10.98
C LEU A 287 -19.27 3.21 -12.35
N CYS A 288 -19.86 2.15 -12.88
CA CYS A 288 -20.48 2.16 -14.21
C CYS A 288 -21.67 3.14 -14.37
N TYR A 289 -22.14 3.72 -13.29
CA TYR A 289 -23.22 4.72 -13.30
C TYR A 289 -22.71 6.16 -13.18
N PHE A 290 -21.40 6.35 -12.98
CA PHE A 290 -20.79 7.66 -13.13
C PHE A 290 -20.57 8.00 -14.62
N PRO A 291 -20.51 9.28 -15.00
CA PRO A 291 -20.01 9.66 -16.32
C PRO A 291 -18.65 8.99 -16.54
N GLU A 292 -18.43 8.41 -17.73
CA GLU A 292 -17.17 7.71 -18.08
C GLU A 292 -16.71 6.61 -17.10
N GLY A 293 -17.52 6.26 -16.09
CA GLY A 293 -17.19 5.30 -15.04
C GLY A 293 -16.82 3.91 -15.56
N SER A 294 -17.36 3.49 -16.72
CA SER A 294 -16.97 2.23 -17.38
C SER A 294 -15.56 2.30 -17.97
N ASP A 295 -15.11 3.46 -18.42
CA ASP A 295 -13.77 3.67 -18.96
C ASP A 295 -12.76 3.76 -17.81
N TYR A 296 -13.11 4.48 -16.74
CA TYR A 296 -12.34 4.48 -15.50
C TYR A 296 -12.18 3.08 -14.90
N TYR A 297 -13.25 2.26 -14.88
CA TYR A 297 -13.14 0.87 -14.41
C TYR A 297 -12.19 0.02 -15.27
N ARG A 298 -12.16 0.27 -16.58
CA ARG A 298 -11.22 -0.43 -17.48
C ARG A 298 -9.78 -0.02 -17.16
N TYR A 299 -9.53 1.28 -16.95
CA TYR A 299 -8.25 1.79 -16.48
C TYR A 299 -7.83 1.13 -15.16
N LEU A 300 -8.70 1.12 -14.13
CA LEU A 300 -8.41 0.48 -12.84
C LEU A 300 -8.08 -1.01 -12.98
N VAL A 301 -8.79 -1.73 -13.82
CA VAL A 301 -8.50 -3.16 -14.07
C VAL A 301 -7.10 -3.33 -14.65
N GLN A 302 -6.70 -2.48 -15.58
CA GLN A 302 -5.37 -2.52 -16.17
C GLN A 302 -4.30 -2.12 -15.14
N ALA A 303 -4.46 -0.99 -14.47
CA ALA A 303 -3.53 -0.47 -13.47
C ALA A 303 -3.30 -1.46 -12.32
N VAL A 304 -4.37 -2.05 -11.78
CA VAL A 304 -4.25 -2.99 -10.65
C VAL A 304 -3.72 -4.36 -11.07
N THR A 305 -4.15 -4.87 -12.23
CA THR A 305 -3.81 -6.25 -12.64
C THR A 305 -2.59 -6.35 -13.56
N GLY A 306 -2.15 -5.25 -14.17
CA GLY A 306 -1.15 -5.23 -15.23
C GLY A 306 -1.62 -5.95 -16.50
N SER A 307 -2.94 -6.16 -16.69
CA SER A 307 -3.49 -6.92 -17.79
C SER A 307 -4.18 -6.04 -18.82
N GLU A 308 -3.78 -6.13 -20.08
CA GLU A 308 -4.46 -5.46 -21.20
C GLU A 308 -5.84 -6.05 -21.55
N LYS A 309 -6.27 -7.11 -20.84
CA LYS A 309 -7.57 -7.73 -21.10
C LYS A 309 -8.71 -6.85 -20.61
N SER A 310 -9.73 -6.70 -21.44
CA SER A 310 -10.96 -6.03 -21.01
C SER A 310 -11.65 -6.78 -19.85
N PRO A 311 -12.47 -6.10 -19.03
CA PRO A 311 -13.25 -6.75 -17.98
C PRO A 311 -14.08 -7.94 -18.48
N ALA A 312 -14.63 -7.86 -19.68
CA ALA A 312 -15.38 -8.97 -20.28
C ALA A 312 -14.50 -10.18 -20.62
N GLN A 313 -13.27 -9.94 -21.09
CA GLN A 313 -12.31 -11.02 -21.36
C GLN A 313 -11.81 -11.66 -20.05
N LEU A 314 -11.58 -10.89 -19.02
CA LEU A 314 -11.24 -11.41 -17.68
C LEU A 314 -12.40 -12.22 -17.10
N GLN A 315 -13.63 -11.73 -17.20
CA GLN A 315 -14.81 -12.46 -16.77
C GLN A 315 -14.93 -13.81 -17.49
N ALA A 316 -14.75 -13.84 -18.81
CA ALA A 316 -14.79 -15.07 -19.59
C ALA A 316 -13.69 -16.06 -19.17
N LEU A 317 -12.46 -15.56 -18.92
CA LEU A 317 -11.34 -16.38 -18.41
C LEU A 317 -11.66 -16.97 -17.04
N LEU A 318 -12.19 -16.16 -16.10
CA LEU A 318 -12.57 -16.62 -14.77
C LEU A 318 -13.71 -17.66 -14.83
N ASP A 319 -14.69 -17.48 -15.69
CA ASP A 319 -15.78 -18.45 -15.90
C ASP A 319 -15.27 -19.78 -16.46
N GLU A 320 -14.35 -19.74 -17.42
CA GLU A 320 -13.69 -20.93 -17.95
C GLU A 320 -12.93 -21.69 -16.86
N LYS A 321 -12.11 -20.98 -16.06
CA LYS A 321 -11.35 -21.58 -14.96
C LYS A 321 -12.27 -22.16 -13.87
N ARG A 322 -13.31 -21.42 -13.48
CA ARG A 322 -14.29 -21.88 -12.51
C ARG A 322 -14.98 -23.17 -12.98
N GLN A 323 -15.35 -23.25 -14.26
CA GLN A 323 -15.97 -24.45 -14.84
C GLN A 323 -14.99 -25.63 -14.87
N ALA A 324 -13.73 -25.40 -15.25
CA ALA A 324 -12.69 -26.42 -15.24
C ALA A 324 -12.48 -27.00 -13.84
N TYR A 325 -12.25 -26.14 -12.84
CA TYR A 325 -12.09 -26.57 -11.43
C TYR A 325 -13.33 -27.28 -10.88
N THR A 326 -14.53 -26.79 -11.19
CA THR A 326 -15.78 -27.45 -10.79
C THR A 326 -15.85 -28.86 -11.35
N THR A 327 -15.49 -29.05 -12.62
CA THR A 327 -15.46 -30.37 -13.26
C THR A 327 -14.42 -31.29 -12.64
N GLU A 328 -13.25 -30.75 -12.33
CA GLU A 328 -12.17 -31.51 -11.67
C GLU A 328 -12.57 -31.96 -10.28
N ILE A 329 -13.13 -31.06 -9.45
CA ILE A 329 -13.64 -31.38 -8.11
C ILE A 329 -14.70 -32.47 -8.18
N GLN A 330 -15.65 -32.35 -9.12
CA GLN A 330 -16.69 -33.39 -9.31
C GLN A 330 -16.09 -34.75 -9.71
N SER A 331 -15.07 -34.75 -10.55
CA SER A 331 -14.36 -35.95 -10.97
C SER A 331 -13.60 -36.60 -9.82
N LEU A 332 -12.89 -35.80 -9.01
CA LEU A 332 -12.19 -36.27 -7.81
C LEU A 332 -13.17 -36.81 -6.76
N ALA A 333 -14.28 -36.11 -6.51
CA ALA A 333 -15.31 -36.55 -5.59
C ALA A 333 -15.96 -37.88 -6.04
N ALA A 334 -16.18 -38.07 -7.33
CA ALA A 334 -16.71 -39.31 -7.88
C ALA A 334 -15.69 -40.47 -7.80
N ALA A 335 -14.41 -40.20 -8.06
CA ALA A 335 -13.33 -41.20 -7.98
C ALA A 335 -12.98 -41.55 -6.53
N HIS A 336 -13.10 -40.63 -5.61
CA HIS A 336 -12.71 -40.75 -4.23
C HIS A 336 -13.80 -40.23 -3.26
N PRO A 337 -14.94 -40.91 -3.13
CA PRO A 337 -16.06 -40.43 -2.29
C PRO A 337 -15.68 -40.23 -0.83
N ALA A 338 -14.68 -40.92 -0.34
CA ALA A 338 -14.15 -40.76 1.04
C ALA A 338 -13.55 -39.37 1.28
N LEU A 339 -13.04 -38.69 0.26
CA LEU A 339 -12.50 -37.32 0.38
C LEU A 339 -13.57 -36.34 0.82
N LEU A 340 -14.83 -36.52 0.41
CA LEU A 340 -15.94 -35.65 0.81
C LEU A 340 -16.22 -35.69 2.34
N SER A 341 -15.87 -36.81 2.99
CA SER A 341 -16.01 -36.95 4.45
C SER A 341 -14.76 -36.51 5.21
N SER A 342 -13.66 -36.24 4.51
CA SER A 342 -12.38 -35.77 5.08
C SER A 342 -12.09 -34.31 4.75
N LEU A 343 -13.07 -33.55 4.22
CA LEU A 343 -12.95 -32.10 3.99
C LEU A 343 -12.84 -31.30 5.31
N ASP A 344 -13.11 -31.92 6.43
CA ASP A 344 -12.89 -31.37 7.76
C ASP A 344 -11.45 -31.75 8.21
N LEU A 345 -10.45 -31.25 7.47
CA LEU A 345 -9.05 -31.44 7.79
C LEU A 345 -8.71 -30.61 9.02
N SER A 346 -8.60 -31.26 10.17
CA SER A 346 -7.95 -30.64 11.32
C SER A 346 -6.43 -30.70 11.09
N LEU A 347 -5.88 -29.65 10.51
CA LEU A 347 -4.45 -29.45 10.46
C LEU A 347 -4.02 -28.84 11.80
N ASP A 348 -3.20 -29.56 12.57
CA ASP A 348 -2.57 -28.96 13.75
C ASP A 348 -1.36 -28.16 13.26
N THR A 349 -1.55 -26.86 13.17
CA THR A 349 -0.51 -25.92 12.68
C THR A 349 0.37 -25.40 13.82
N GLY A 350 0.00 -25.66 15.09
CA GLY A 350 0.70 -25.08 16.24
C GLY A 350 0.55 -23.56 16.31
N THR A 351 1.62 -22.86 16.69
CA THR A 351 1.64 -21.39 16.68
C THR A 351 1.91 -20.86 15.27
N PRO A 352 1.54 -19.59 14.99
CA PRO A 352 1.86 -18.95 13.71
C PRO A 352 3.34 -19.01 13.34
N GLU A 353 4.23 -18.82 14.32
CA GLU A 353 5.68 -18.90 14.12
C GLU A 353 6.09 -20.32 13.71
N HIS A 354 5.53 -21.34 14.35
CA HIS A 354 5.82 -22.73 13.99
C HIS A 354 5.33 -23.09 12.58
N THR A 355 4.18 -22.57 12.20
CA THR A 355 3.65 -22.72 10.83
C THR A 355 4.58 -22.08 9.81
N LEU A 356 5.04 -20.84 10.06
CA LEU A 356 5.98 -20.13 9.19
C LEU A 356 7.32 -20.85 9.08
N GLU A 357 7.86 -21.39 10.17
CA GLU A 357 9.08 -22.21 10.16
C GLU A 357 8.89 -23.48 9.31
N THR A 358 7.74 -24.12 9.43
CA THR A 358 7.40 -25.34 8.65
C THR A 358 7.32 -25.01 7.16
N LEU A 359 6.64 -23.92 6.79
CA LEU A 359 6.54 -23.43 5.40
C LEU A 359 7.92 -23.09 4.85
N GLN A 360 8.74 -22.35 5.60
CA GLN A 360 10.10 -21.99 5.20
C GLN A 360 10.98 -23.20 4.93
N GLN A 361 10.86 -24.24 5.74
CA GLN A 361 11.60 -25.49 5.53
C GLN A 361 11.07 -26.24 4.29
N ALA A 362 9.76 -26.32 4.12
CA ALA A 362 9.14 -27.05 3.01
C ALA A 362 9.51 -26.46 1.64
N ILE A 363 9.49 -25.13 1.51
CA ILE A 363 9.78 -24.47 0.22
C ILE A 363 11.25 -24.57 -0.21
N SER A 364 12.18 -24.91 0.72
CA SER A 364 13.62 -24.97 0.44
C SER A 364 13.99 -25.97 -0.66
N ARG A 365 13.09 -26.91 -0.98
CA ARG A 365 13.27 -27.88 -2.06
C ARG A 365 13.06 -27.28 -3.46
N ASP A 366 12.10 -26.37 -3.59
CA ASP A 366 11.57 -25.94 -4.90
C ASP A 366 11.82 -24.44 -5.15
N PHE A 367 12.17 -23.68 -4.11
CA PHE A 367 12.44 -22.24 -4.20
C PHE A 367 13.88 -21.92 -3.81
N PRO A 368 14.50 -20.89 -4.38
CA PRO A 368 15.81 -20.40 -3.96
C PRO A 368 15.86 -20.08 -2.46
N THR A 369 16.93 -20.48 -1.80
CA THR A 369 17.10 -20.21 -0.38
C THR A 369 17.47 -18.74 -0.16
N LEU A 370 16.72 -18.06 0.69
CA LEU A 370 17.05 -16.73 1.17
C LEU A 370 17.86 -16.83 2.46
N SER A 371 18.95 -16.06 2.54
CA SER A 371 19.80 -15.98 3.73
C SER A 371 19.49 -14.72 4.54
N ASN A 372 19.64 -14.83 5.88
CA ASN A 372 19.54 -13.69 6.80
C ASN A 372 18.16 -12.99 6.83
N ILE A 373 17.07 -13.75 6.69
CA ILE A 373 15.74 -13.22 6.92
C ILE A 373 15.41 -13.35 8.40
N SER A 374 15.00 -12.26 9.01
CA SER A 374 14.30 -12.26 10.30
C SER A 374 12.89 -11.70 10.10
N TYR A 375 11.98 -12.19 10.90
CA TYR A 375 10.61 -11.68 10.95
C TYR A 375 10.07 -11.77 12.37
N THR A 376 9.07 -10.97 12.66
CA THR A 376 8.28 -11.05 13.90
C THR A 376 6.81 -11.24 13.55
N VAL A 377 6.12 -12.03 14.37
CA VAL A 377 4.66 -12.14 14.31
C VAL A 377 4.08 -11.28 15.42
N ARG A 378 3.08 -10.49 15.10
CA ARG A 378 2.39 -9.58 16.04
C ARG A 378 0.88 -9.69 15.89
N ASP A 379 0.16 -9.48 16.98
CA ASP A 379 -1.28 -9.31 16.92
C ASP A 379 -1.63 -7.89 16.42
N VAL A 380 -2.68 -7.81 15.60
CA VAL A 380 -3.28 -6.52 15.26
C VAL A 380 -3.80 -5.87 16.54
N PRO A 381 -3.47 -4.60 16.82
CA PRO A 381 -3.98 -3.87 17.97
C PRO A 381 -5.51 -3.94 18.09
N ALA A 382 -6.03 -4.11 19.29
CA ALA A 382 -7.46 -4.37 19.54
C ALA A 382 -8.40 -3.34 18.89
N SER A 383 -7.99 -2.08 18.84
CA SER A 383 -8.74 -0.97 18.22
C SER A 383 -8.81 -1.05 16.69
N LEU A 384 -7.89 -1.77 16.05
CA LEU A 384 -7.82 -1.93 14.60
C LEU A 384 -8.41 -3.25 14.10
N GLN A 385 -8.66 -4.21 15.00
CA GLN A 385 -9.11 -5.57 14.63
C GLN A 385 -10.44 -5.59 13.86
N ALA A 386 -11.31 -4.62 14.10
CA ALA A 386 -12.63 -4.56 13.45
C ALA A 386 -12.54 -4.24 11.96
N THR A 387 -11.51 -3.53 11.55
CA THR A 387 -11.32 -3.01 10.18
C THR A 387 -10.12 -3.62 9.46
N SER A 388 -9.27 -4.37 10.19
CA SER A 388 -8.09 -5.02 9.61
C SER A 388 -8.42 -6.36 8.96
N SER A 389 -7.62 -6.73 7.97
CA SER A 389 -7.63 -8.06 7.36
C SER A 389 -7.28 -9.15 8.40
N PRO A 390 -7.54 -10.43 8.06
CA PRO A 390 -7.20 -11.58 8.91
C PRO A 390 -5.73 -11.68 9.29
N ALA A 391 -4.85 -11.38 8.34
CA ALA A 391 -3.43 -11.17 8.53
C ALA A 391 -2.94 -10.20 7.45
N PHE A 392 -1.75 -9.65 7.64
CA PHE A 392 -1.04 -8.89 6.62
C PHE A 392 0.45 -8.84 6.90
N TYR A 393 1.23 -8.79 5.83
CA TYR A 393 2.66 -8.58 5.89
C TYR A 393 2.97 -7.08 5.76
N LEU A 394 3.69 -6.51 6.73
CA LEU A 394 4.19 -5.16 6.66
C LEU A 394 5.56 -5.17 5.98
N THR A 395 5.62 -4.62 4.80
CA THR A 395 6.83 -4.54 3.98
C THR A 395 7.86 -3.62 4.64
N PRO A 396 9.09 -4.09 4.90
CA PRO A 396 10.15 -3.23 5.44
C PRO A 396 10.71 -2.28 4.38
N PRO A 397 11.48 -1.25 4.79
CA PRO A 397 12.27 -0.45 3.85
C PRO A 397 13.14 -1.33 2.95
N ILE A 398 13.29 -0.96 1.67
CA ILE A 398 14.00 -1.78 0.67
C ILE A 398 15.48 -2.00 1.00
N ASP A 399 16.04 -1.16 1.85
CA ASP A 399 17.42 -1.23 2.35
C ASP A 399 17.54 -1.85 3.75
N ARG A 400 16.42 -2.33 4.34
CA ARG A 400 16.40 -2.97 5.67
C ARG A 400 15.53 -4.23 5.71
N LEU A 401 15.83 -5.18 4.86
CA LEU A 401 15.06 -6.41 4.65
C LEU A 401 15.07 -7.40 5.84
N THR A 402 15.59 -7.00 7.00
CA THR A 402 15.58 -7.79 8.24
C THR A 402 14.39 -7.47 9.14
N ASP A 403 13.68 -6.37 8.89
CA ASP A 403 12.65 -5.84 9.78
C ASP A 403 11.23 -6.27 9.34
N ASN A 404 11.08 -7.54 8.92
CA ASN A 404 9.80 -8.05 8.44
C ASN A 404 8.83 -8.29 9.59
N VAL A 405 7.57 -7.87 9.41
CA VAL A 405 6.51 -8.08 10.39
C VAL A 405 5.29 -8.69 9.72
N ILE A 406 4.77 -9.77 10.29
CA ILE A 406 3.48 -10.35 9.90
C ILE A 406 2.50 -10.09 11.03
N TYR A 407 1.42 -9.38 10.72
CA TYR A 407 0.33 -9.14 11.66
C TYR A 407 -0.75 -10.20 11.50
N ILE A 408 -1.29 -10.65 12.62
CA ILE A 408 -2.43 -11.58 12.67
C ILE A 408 -3.55 -10.91 13.43
N ASN A 409 -4.76 -10.95 12.89
CA ASN A 409 -5.94 -10.44 13.55
C ASN A 409 -6.57 -11.53 14.42
N PRO A 410 -6.45 -11.47 15.76
CA PRO A 410 -6.95 -12.51 16.64
C PRO A 410 -8.49 -12.59 16.66
N ARG A 411 -9.20 -11.58 16.13
CA ARG A 411 -10.68 -11.56 16.07
C ARG A 411 -11.24 -12.64 15.13
N GLU A 412 -10.50 -12.99 14.09
CA GLU A 412 -10.99 -13.88 13.03
C GLU A 412 -10.85 -15.37 13.39
N ASN A 413 -10.18 -15.72 14.52
CA ASN A 413 -9.97 -17.08 14.99
C ASN A 413 -9.49 -18.04 13.89
N TYR A 414 -8.51 -17.62 13.10
CA TYR A 414 -7.91 -18.47 12.08
C TYR A 414 -7.15 -19.62 12.74
N GLU A 415 -7.55 -20.85 12.44
CA GLU A 415 -6.94 -22.09 12.93
C GLU A 415 -6.81 -23.10 11.78
N GLY A 416 -5.92 -24.06 11.95
CA GLY A 416 -5.78 -25.17 11.02
C GLY A 416 -5.41 -24.72 9.61
N LEU A 417 -6.17 -25.20 8.62
CA LEU A 417 -5.89 -24.93 7.20
C LEU A 417 -6.01 -23.44 6.85
N ASP A 418 -6.98 -22.72 7.42
CA ASP A 418 -7.18 -21.30 7.14
C ASP A 418 -5.97 -20.47 7.62
N LEU A 419 -5.44 -20.75 8.81
CA LEU A 419 -4.20 -20.11 9.28
C LEU A 419 -3.00 -20.48 8.42
N PHE A 420 -2.89 -21.76 8.02
CA PHE A 420 -1.80 -22.24 7.19
C PHE A 420 -1.75 -21.51 5.84
N THR A 421 -2.88 -21.41 5.13
CA THR A 421 -2.97 -20.76 3.81
C THR A 421 -2.71 -19.26 3.90
N VAL A 422 -3.25 -18.59 4.93
CA VAL A 422 -2.98 -17.17 5.16
C VAL A 422 -1.50 -16.92 5.45
N LEU A 423 -0.85 -17.78 6.26
CA LEU A 423 0.59 -17.63 6.52
C LEU A 423 1.46 -18.01 5.32
N ALA A 424 0.99 -18.89 4.43
CA ALA A 424 1.64 -19.14 3.15
C ALA A 424 1.56 -17.91 2.24
N HIS A 425 0.42 -17.21 2.24
CA HIS A 425 0.20 -15.97 1.50
C HIS A 425 1.09 -14.83 2.02
N GLU A 426 1.04 -14.53 3.32
CA GLU A 426 1.75 -13.40 3.93
C GLU A 426 3.25 -13.67 4.14
N GLY A 427 3.62 -14.93 4.35
CA GLY A 427 4.97 -15.33 4.72
C GLY A 427 5.73 -16.11 3.66
N TYR A 428 5.70 -17.44 3.75
CA TYR A 428 6.48 -18.36 2.92
C TYR A 428 5.61 -19.35 2.15
N PRO A 429 5.71 -19.38 0.81
CA PRO A 429 6.54 -18.56 -0.09
C PRO A 429 5.89 -17.28 -0.62
N GLY A 430 4.92 -16.72 0.11
CA GLY A 430 4.13 -15.57 -0.33
C GLY A 430 4.85 -14.22 -0.28
N HIS A 431 4.17 -13.19 0.26
CA HIS A 431 4.62 -11.79 0.20
C HIS A 431 6.00 -11.54 0.82
N LEU A 432 6.27 -12.06 2.03
CA LEU A 432 7.56 -11.88 2.68
C LEU A 432 8.69 -12.47 1.82
N TYR A 433 8.53 -13.71 1.34
CA TYR A 433 9.52 -14.35 0.48
C TYR A 433 9.72 -13.56 -0.81
N GLN A 434 8.63 -13.19 -1.50
CA GLN A 434 8.66 -12.43 -2.74
C GLN A 434 9.38 -11.10 -2.56
N THR A 435 9.04 -10.32 -1.53
CA THR A 435 9.61 -9.01 -1.25
C THR A 435 11.12 -9.11 -1.01
N VAL A 436 11.54 -10.00 -0.12
CA VAL A 436 12.97 -10.14 0.18
C VAL A 436 13.74 -10.69 -1.01
N TYR A 437 13.18 -11.66 -1.74
CA TYR A 437 13.82 -12.19 -2.95
C TYR A 437 13.97 -11.11 -4.02
N SER A 438 12.89 -10.41 -4.33
CA SER A 438 12.90 -9.35 -5.35
C SER A 438 13.87 -8.23 -4.98
N SER A 439 13.81 -7.70 -3.77
CA SER A 439 14.68 -6.61 -3.33
C SER A 439 16.17 -6.99 -3.31
N THR A 440 16.48 -8.26 -3.03
CA THR A 440 17.89 -8.74 -3.06
C THR A 440 18.41 -9.03 -4.48
N HIS A 441 17.54 -9.20 -5.47
CA HIS A 441 17.89 -9.55 -6.85
C HIS A 441 17.55 -8.46 -7.87
N CYS A 442 16.85 -7.40 -7.44
CA CYS A 442 16.58 -6.25 -8.30
C CYS A 442 17.88 -5.56 -8.74
N ALA A 443 17.98 -5.31 -10.04
CA ALA A 443 19.13 -4.62 -10.60
C ALA A 443 19.06 -3.09 -10.39
N ASN A 444 17.87 -2.55 -10.12
CA ASN A 444 17.63 -1.12 -9.94
C ASN A 444 16.63 -0.90 -8.80
N PRO A 445 16.90 -0.01 -7.82
CA PRO A 445 15.99 0.28 -6.69
C PRO A 445 14.58 0.67 -7.11
N LEU A 446 14.41 1.27 -8.30
CA LEU A 446 13.12 1.61 -8.89
C LEU A 446 12.16 0.42 -8.91
N GLN A 447 12.66 -0.79 -9.22
CA GLN A 447 11.84 -2.00 -9.26
C GLN A 447 11.28 -2.39 -7.88
N GLY A 448 11.90 -1.92 -6.79
CA GLY A 448 11.46 -2.15 -5.42
C GLY A 448 10.35 -1.22 -4.95
N ILE A 449 10.11 -0.11 -5.68
CA ILE A 449 9.07 0.86 -5.34
C ILE A 449 7.89 0.85 -6.31
N LEU A 450 8.04 0.25 -7.49
CA LEU A 450 6.93 0.03 -8.42
C LEU A 450 6.21 -1.27 -8.05
N SER A 451 4.91 -1.21 -7.91
CA SER A 451 4.10 -2.36 -7.49
C SER A 451 2.96 -2.58 -8.49
N TYR A 452 2.80 -3.83 -8.88
CA TYR A 452 1.68 -4.29 -9.70
C TYR A 452 0.87 -5.29 -8.87
N GLY A 453 -0.34 -4.89 -8.44
CA GLY A 453 -1.19 -5.71 -7.59
C GLY A 453 -1.45 -7.11 -8.16
N GLY A 454 -1.67 -7.22 -9.47
CA GLY A 454 -1.82 -8.52 -10.12
C GLY A 454 -0.59 -9.41 -10.06
N TYR A 455 0.62 -8.85 -9.99
CA TYR A 455 1.85 -9.60 -9.82
C TYR A 455 2.05 -10.02 -8.36
N THR A 456 1.93 -9.10 -7.42
CA THR A 456 2.12 -9.36 -5.98
C THR A 456 1.07 -10.32 -5.43
N GLU A 457 -0.21 -10.04 -5.66
CA GLU A 457 -1.33 -10.85 -5.20
C GLU A 457 -1.45 -12.18 -5.96
N GLY A 458 -1.13 -12.15 -7.26
CA GLY A 458 -1.07 -13.37 -8.07
C GLY A 458 -0.01 -14.33 -7.61
N TRP A 459 1.17 -13.82 -7.19
CA TRP A 459 2.20 -14.64 -6.57
C TRP A 459 1.74 -15.24 -5.24
N ALA A 460 1.18 -14.42 -4.34
CA ALA A 460 0.73 -14.88 -3.03
C ALA A 460 -0.41 -15.90 -3.15
N THR A 461 -1.35 -15.71 -4.08
CA THR A 461 -2.39 -16.71 -4.39
C THR A 461 -1.79 -18.00 -4.94
N TYR A 462 -0.77 -17.91 -5.79
CA TYR A 462 -0.03 -19.10 -6.23
C TYR A 462 0.64 -19.82 -5.06
N ALA A 463 1.23 -19.06 -4.14
CA ALA A 463 1.87 -19.58 -2.94
C ALA A 463 0.90 -20.36 -2.04
N GLU A 464 -0.32 -19.85 -1.84
CA GLU A 464 -1.38 -20.58 -1.11
C GLU A 464 -1.72 -21.93 -1.75
N LEU A 465 -1.87 -21.93 -3.08
CA LEU A 465 -2.22 -23.16 -3.82
C LEU A 465 -1.07 -24.16 -3.88
N TYR A 466 0.16 -23.67 -3.82
CA TYR A 466 1.37 -24.50 -3.83
C TYR A 466 1.61 -25.20 -2.48
N SER A 467 1.36 -24.50 -1.36
CA SER A 467 1.65 -24.93 0.00
C SER A 467 0.70 -26.00 0.52
#